data_56b67234c949f89218410a511adc997b
#
_entry.id   56b67234c949f89218410a511adc997b
#
_cell.length_a   1.000
_cell.length_b   1.000
_cell.length_c   1.000
_cell.angle_alpha   90.00
_cell.angle_beta   90.00
_cell.angle_gamma   90.00
#
_symmetry.space_group_name_H-M   'P 1'
#
loop_
_entity.id
_entity.type
_entity.pdbx_description
1 polymer ?
#
loop_
_entity_poly.entity_id
_entity_poly.type
_entity_poly.pdbx_seq_one_letter_code
_entity_poly.pdbx_strand_id
1 'polypeptide(L)'
;FFLPSSIGGVVWMTAYKNFIMPSGPLCKVLVSLGVFEKDAVPEFLANSSYALKAVLSSNIWLGIPANMLIYCGSLARIPHEIIEAGKLDGVGFWQEIRHITLPLLGPLIGTQAVLNIIGMLGASGNILLLTEGRSGTTTLSYWFYDQIVVGGNYNVPAAMGLLMTLFTLPFVCVGRWVTNKI
;
A
#
# COMPACT_ATOMS: atom_id res chain seq x y z
N PHE A 1 -15.32 6.73 0.06
CA PHE A 1 -13.96 6.16 -0.10
C PHE A 1 -13.14 6.19 1.20
N PHE A 2 -13.45 7.08 2.16
CA PHE A 2 -12.68 7.25 3.40
C PHE A 2 -13.03 6.24 4.51
N LEU A 3 -14.20 5.63 4.46
CA LEU A 3 -14.68 4.68 5.47
C LEU A 3 -13.71 3.52 5.79
N PRO A 4 -13.03 2.89 4.80
CA PRO A 4 -12.11 1.80 5.10
C PRO A 4 -10.91 2.21 5.95
N SER A 5 -10.41 3.43 5.81
CA SER A 5 -9.24 3.91 6.57
C SER A 5 -9.60 4.38 7.99
N SER A 6 -10.87 4.66 8.28
CA SER A 6 -11.34 5.00 9.63
C SER A 6 -11.57 3.78 10.51
N ILE A 7 -11.66 2.59 9.93
CA ILE A 7 -11.80 1.33 10.63
C ILE A 7 -10.41 0.81 11.02
N GLY A 8 -10.24 0.30 12.22
CA GLY A 8 -8.96 -0.27 12.65
C GLY A 8 -8.47 -1.37 11.73
N GLY A 9 -7.17 -1.37 11.40
CA GLY A 9 -6.58 -2.27 10.41
C GLY A 9 -6.87 -3.77 10.67
N VAL A 10 -6.91 -4.19 11.93
CA VAL A 10 -7.24 -5.57 12.32
C VAL A 10 -8.66 -5.95 11.91
N VAL A 11 -9.62 -5.05 12.19
CA VAL A 11 -11.05 -5.28 11.84
C VAL A 11 -11.20 -5.35 10.32
N TRP A 12 -10.55 -4.43 9.62
CA TRP A 12 -10.54 -4.43 8.15
C TRP A 12 -9.95 -5.72 7.58
N MET A 13 -8.79 -6.14 8.07
CA MET A 13 -8.14 -7.37 7.57
C MET A 13 -8.97 -8.61 7.85
N THR A 14 -9.63 -8.67 9.01
CA THR A 14 -10.56 -9.77 9.34
C THR A 14 -11.78 -9.76 8.42
N ALA A 15 -12.35 -8.59 8.17
CA ALA A 15 -13.47 -8.45 7.22
C ALA A 15 -13.04 -8.85 5.80
N TYR A 16 -11.87 -8.42 5.35
CA TYR A 16 -11.31 -8.79 4.05
C TYR A 16 -11.05 -10.30 3.95
N LYS A 17 -10.46 -10.92 5.00
CA LYS A 17 -10.25 -12.37 5.06
C LYS A 17 -11.56 -13.12 4.88
N ASN A 18 -12.62 -12.74 5.62
CA ASN A 18 -13.96 -13.33 5.51
C ASN A 18 -14.59 -13.08 4.13
N PHE A 19 -14.31 -11.95 3.50
CA PHE A 19 -14.83 -11.62 2.17
C PHE A 19 -14.28 -12.54 1.07
N ILE A 20 -12.98 -12.91 1.15
CA ILE A 20 -12.30 -13.74 0.15
C ILE A 20 -12.25 -15.23 0.47
N MET A 21 -12.76 -15.66 1.65
CA MET A 21 -12.87 -17.09 1.99
C MET A 21 -13.75 -17.84 0.97
N PRO A 22 -13.56 -19.16 0.78
CA PRO A 22 -14.38 -19.96 -0.13
C PRO A 22 -15.89 -19.85 0.13
N SER A 23 -16.29 -19.69 1.40
CA SER A 23 -17.68 -19.46 1.82
C SER A 23 -18.10 -17.99 1.75
N GLY A 24 -17.17 -17.08 1.42
CA GLY A 24 -17.35 -15.64 1.46
C GLY A 24 -18.17 -15.07 0.29
N PRO A 25 -18.58 -13.79 0.41
CA PRO A 25 -19.38 -13.13 -0.61
C PRO A 25 -18.71 -13.09 -1.98
N LEU A 26 -17.38 -12.85 -2.03
CA LEU A 26 -16.62 -12.81 -3.29
C LEU A 26 -16.74 -14.14 -4.06
N CYS A 27 -16.51 -15.26 -3.37
CA CYS A 27 -16.55 -16.57 -4.00
C CYS A 27 -17.96 -16.92 -4.48
N LYS A 28 -19.00 -16.54 -3.71
CA LYS A 28 -20.39 -16.75 -4.13
C LYS A 28 -20.72 -15.99 -5.43
N VAL A 29 -20.24 -14.76 -5.57
CA VAL A 29 -20.40 -13.98 -6.80
C VAL A 29 -19.63 -14.61 -7.96
N LEU A 30 -18.38 -15.04 -7.75
CA LEU A 30 -17.58 -15.69 -8.80
C LEU A 30 -18.17 -17.02 -9.26
N VAL A 31 -18.76 -17.80 -8.36
CA VAL A 31 -19.50 -19.02 -8.69
C VAL A 31 -20.79 -18.68 -9.47
N SER A 32 -21.54 -17.66 -9.07
CA SER A 32 -22.74 -17.26 -9.80
C SER A 32 -22.45 -16.72 -11.21
N LEU A 33 -21.25 -16.14 -11.42
CA LEU A 33 -20.76 -15.71 -12.74
C LEU A 33 -20.16 -16.84 -13.58
N GLY A 34 -20.10 -18.07 -13.05
CA GLY A 34 -19.57 -19.23 -13.76
C GLY A 34 -18.04 -19.27 -13.88
N VAL A 35 -17.32 -18.44 -13.11
CA VAL A 35 -15.85 -18.41 -13.12
C VAL A 35 -15.24 -19.63 -12.42
N PHE A 36 -15.92 -20.12 -11.36
CA PHE A 36 -15.54 -21.31 -10.63
C PHE A 36 -16.74 -22.23 -10.41
N GLU A 37 -16.49 -23.54 -10.41
CA GLU A 37 -17.48 -24.51 -9.94
C GLU A 37 -17.58 -24.48 -8.41
N LYS A 38 -18.75 -24.82 -7.86
CA LYS A 38 -19.01 -24.73 -6.41
C LYS A 38 -17.98 -25.47 -5.55
N ASP A 39 -17.49 -26.60 -6.04
CA ASP A 39 -16.57 -27.50 -5.32
C ASP A 39 -15.10 -27.25 -5.67
N ALA A 40 -14.80 -26.36 -6.63
CA ALA A 40 -13.46 -26.05 -7.12
C ALA A 40 -12.99 -24.62 -6.77
N VAL A 41 -13.63 -23.98 -5.79
CA VAL A 41 -13.23 -22.63 -5.34
C VAL A 41 -11.89 -22.73 -4.60
N PRO A 42 -10.81 -22.09 -5.11
CA PRO A 42 -9.52 -22.17 -4.45
C PRO A 42 -9.54 -21.40 -3.12
N GLU A 43 -8.84 -21.91 -2.13
CA GLU A 43 -8.52 -21.13 -0.94
C GLU A 43 -7.47 -20.06 -1.31
N PHE A 44 -7.93 -18.84 -1.58
CA PHE A 44 -7.09 -17.75 -2.07
C PHE A 44 -5.89 -17.44 -1.16
N LEU A 45 -6.01 -17.62 0.15
CA LEU A 45 -4.94 -17.36 1.11
C LEU A 45 -4.01 -18.56 1.33
N ALA A 46 -4.50 -19.78 1.13
CA ALA A 46 -3.71 -21.00 1.32
C ALA A 46 -2.94 -21.41 0.06
N ASN A 47 -3.38 -20.96 -1.12
CA ASN A 47 -2.74 -21.29 -2.38
C ASN A 47 -1.67 -20.28 -2.73
N SER A 48 -0.42 -20.73 -2.91
CA SER A 48 0.74 -19.86 -3.21
C SER A 48 0.59 -19.03 -4.48
N SER A 49 -0.19 -19.48 -5.47
CA SER A 49 -0.44 -18.74 -6.71
C SER A 49 -1.37 -17.53 -6.52
N TYR A 50 -2.23 -17.57 -5.51
CA TYR A 50 -3.25 -16.54 -5.25
C TYR A 50 -2.95 -15.72 -3.99
N ALA A 51 -2.27 -16.28 -3.01
CA ALA A 51 -2.03 -15.64 -1.71
C ALA A 51 -1.32 -14.29 -1.83
N LEU A 52 -0.26 -14.20 -2.65
CA LEU A 52 0.44 -12.94 -2.88
C LEU A 52 -0.48 -11.88 -3.52
N LYS A 53 -1.30 -12.28 -4.49
CA LYS A 53 -2.26 -11.38 -5.16
C LYS A 53 -3.33 -10.90 -4.18
N ALA A 54 -3.81 -11.78 -3.29
CA ALA A 54 -4.77 -11.42 -2.26
C ALA A 54 -4.19 -10.42 -1.25
N VAL A 55 -2.94 -10.62 -0.81
CA VAL A 55 -2.25 -9.67 0.08
C VAL A 55 -2.01 -8.33 -0.62
N LEU A 56 -1.57 -8.33 -1.88
CA LEU A 56 -1.36 -7.10 -2.64
C LEU A 56 -2.66 -6.33 -2.85
N SER A 57 -3.77 -7.01 -3.19
CA SER A 57 -5.06 -6.34 -3.39
C SER A 57 -5.59 -5.71 -2.09
N SER A 58 -5.39 -6.35 -0.92
CA SER A 58 -5.74 -5.75 0.36
C SER A 58 -4.94 -4.49 0.67
N ASN A 59 -3.65 -4.48 0.36
CA ASN A 59 -2.77 -3.32 0.55
C ASN A 59 -3.14 -2.15 -0.37
N ILE A 60 -3.46 -2.42 -1.64
CA ILE A 60 -3.92 -1.41 -2.59
C ILE A 60 -5.22 -0.78 -2.09
N TRP A 61 -6.19 -1.61 -1.70
CA TRP A 61 -7.49 -1.13 -1.23
C TRP A 61 -7.40 -0.24 0.01
N LEU A 62 -6.53 -0.60 0.97
CA LEU A 62 -6.29 0.21 2.17
C LEU A 62 -5.44 1.45 1.88
N GLY A 63 -4.48 1.35 0.96
CA GLY A 63 -3.57 2.44 0.63
C GLY A 63 -4.24 3.60 -0.11
N ILE A 64 -5.23 3.31 -0.96
CA ILE A 64 -5.90 4.32 -1.78
C ILE A 64 -6.53 5.43 -0.93
N PRO A 65 -7.38 5.16 0.08
CA PRO A 65 -8.04 6.21 0.85
C PRO A 65 -7.08 7.11 1.62
N ALA A 66 -6.04 6.52 2.22
CA ALA A 66 -5.05 7.27 2.97
C ALA A 66 -4.24 8.23 2.08
N ASN A 67 -3.75 7.71 0.94
CA ASN A 67 -3.04 8.53 -0.03
C ASN A 67 -3.94 9.59 -0.67
N MET A 68 -5.19 9.26 -0.98
CA MET A 68 -6.15 10.19 -1.55
C MET A 68 -6.39 11.40 -0.64
N LEU A 69 -6.46 11.20 0.69
CA LEU A 69 -6.59 12.29 1.64
C LEU A 69 -5.40 13.25 1.58
N ILE A 70 -4.18 12.71 1.54
CA ILE A 70 -2.95 13.51 1.48
C ILE A 70 -2.89 14.33 0.19
N TYR A 71 -3.21 13.72 -0.95
CA TYR A 71 -3.22 14.41 -2.23
C TYR A 71 -4.35 15.44 -2.33
N CYS A 72 -5.55 15.13 -1.86
CA CYS A 72 -6.66 16.09 -1.83
C CYS A 72 -6.34 17.31 -0.95
N GLY A 73 -5.75 17.08 0.23
CA GLY A 73 -5.33 18.16 1.11
C GLY A 73 -4.24 19.06 0.50
N SER A 74 -3.36 18.49 -0.32
CA SER A 74 -2.33 19.26 -1.01
C SER A 74 -2.86 20.00 -2.23
N LEU A 75 -3.78 19.40 -2.98
CA LEU A 75 -4.48 20.05 -4.09
C LEU A 75 -5.26 21.28 -3.60
N ALA A 76 -5.93 21.16 -2.45
CA ALA A 76 -6.67 22.28 -1.85
C ALA A 76 -5.80 23.48 -1.43
N ARG A 77 -4.48 23.29 -1.34
CA ARG A 77 -3.52 24.37 -1.03
C ARG A 77 -3.02 25.12 -2.26
N ILE A 78 -3.31 24.64 -3.46
CA ILE A 78 -2.92 25.35 -4.68
C ILE A 78 -3.77 26.63 -4.78
N PRO A 79 -3.15 27.82 -4.87
CA PRO A 79 -3.88 29.08 -5.00
C PRO A 79 -4.73 29.08 -6.26
N HIS A 80 -6.01 29.46 -6.12
CA HIS A 80 -6.94 29.54 -7.25
C HIS A 80 -6.45 30.52 -8.34
N GLU A 81 -5.72 31.55 -7.96
CA GLU A 81 -5.12 32.54 -8.85
C GLU A 81 -4.24 31.91 -9.94
N ILE A 82 -3.47 30.85 -9.57
CA ILE A 82 -2.60 30.15 -10.53
C ILE A 82 -3.46 29.37 -11.55
N ILE A 83 -4.53 28.74 -11.09
CA ILE A 83 -5.44 27.97 -11.95
C ILE A 83 -6.22 28.93 -12.86
N GLU A 84 -6.69 30.07 -12.34
CA GLU A 84 -7.41 31.08 -13.10
C GLU A 84 -6.49 31.74 -14.15
N ALA A 85 -5.26 32.08 -13.81
CA ALA A 85 -4.28 32.58 -14.77
C ALA A 85 -4.05 31.60 -15.93
N GLY A 86 -3.88 30.29 -15.62
CA GLY A 86 -3.76 29.27 -16.65
C GLY A 86 -4.98 29.17 -17.57
N LYS A 87 -6.20 29.35 -17.02
CA LYS A 87 -7.42 29.35 -17.82
C LYS A 87 -7.52 30.58 -18.73
N LEU A 88 -7.05 31.75 -18.28
CA LEU A 88 -6.99 32.96 -19.11
C LEU A 88 -6.01 32.77 -20.26
N ASP A 89 -4.91 32.04 -20.06
CA ASP A 89 -3.96 31.65 -21.09
C ASP A 89 -4.47 30.54 -22.04
N GLY A 90 -5.71 30.07 -21.86
CA GLY A 90 -6.33 29.05 -22.70
C GLY A 90 -5.82 27.61 -22.43
N VAL A 91 -5.24 27.37 -21.24
CA VAL A 91 -4.73 26.05 -20.85
C VAL A 91 -5.90 25.07 -20.69
N GLY A 92 -5.89 23.99 -21.46
CA GLY A 92 -6.86 22.90 -21.36
C GLY A 92 -6.61 22.02 -20.12
N PHE A 93 -7.62 21.21 -19.74
CA PHE A 93 -7.58 20.36 -18.54
C PHE A 93 -6.32 19.47 -18.41
N TRP A 94 -5.88 18.80 -19.47
CA TRP A 94 -4.67 17.96 -19.44
C TRP A 94 -3.38 18.78 -19.35
N GLN A 95 -3.37 19.97 -19.93
CA GLN A 95 -2.25 20.89 -19.83
C GLN A 95 -2.14 21.47 -18.42
N GLU A 96 -3.27 21.82 -17.78
CA GLU A 96 -3.34 22.24 -16.38
C GLU A 96 -2.74 21.17 -15.45
N ILE A 97 -3.15 19.90 -15.61
CA ILE A 97 -2.61 18.81 -14.81
C ILE A 97 -1.11 18.68 -14.99
N ARG A 98 -0.63 18.68 -16.24
CA ARG A 98 0.78 18.39 -16.56
C ARG A 98 1.73 19.52 -16.23
N HIS A 99 1.31 20.77 -16.46
CA HIS A 99 2.21 21.93 -16.38
C HIS A 99 2.02 22.78 -15.12
N ILE A 100 0.89 22.67 -14.43
CA ILE A 100 0.58 23.41 -13.22
C ILE A 100 0.49 22.47 -12.02
N THR A 101 -0.46 21.56 -12.03
CA THR A 101 -0.79 20.74 -10.86
C THR A 101 0.32 19.74 -10.53
N LEU A 102 0.81 19.00 -11.51
CA LEU A 102 1.81 17.94 -11.29
C LEU A 102 3.17 18.49 -10.81
N PRO A 103 3.71 19.60 -11.37
CA PRO A 103 4.93 20.21 -10.83
C PRO A 103 4.77 20.75 -9.42
N LEU A 104 3.62 21.38 -9.10
CA LEU A 104 3.35 21.89 -7.76
C LEU A 104 3.21 20.76 -6.71
N LEU A 105 2.71 19.59 -7.11
CA LEU A 105 2.66 18.40 -6.27
C LEU A 105 3.97 17.60 -6.28
N GLY A 106 4.92 17.91 -7.13
CA GLY A 106 6.18 17.17 -7.29
C GLY A 106 6.91 16.86 -5.99
N PRO A 107 7.15 17.85 -5.10
CA PRO A 107 7.80 17.63 -3.81
C PRO A 107 7.02 16.66 -2.90
N LEU A 108 5.69 16.72 -2.93
CA LEU A 108 4.84 15.81 -2.17
C LEU A 108 4.93 14.39 -2.73
N ILE A 109 4.80 14.24 -4.05
CA ILE A 109 4.88 12.93 -4.73
C ILE A 109 6.22 12.27 -4.42
N GLY A 110 7.31 13.02 -4.51
CA GLY A 110 8.64 12.50 -4.18
C GLY A 110 8.76 12.08 -2.72
N THR A 111 8.25 12.88 -1.79
CA THR A 111 8.24 12.53 -0.36
C THR A 111 7.42 11.27 -0.10
N GLN A 112 6.22 11.17 -0.67
CA GLN A 112 5.37 9.99 -0.55
C GLN A 112 6.00 8.74 -1.19
N ALA A 113 6.68 8.86 -2.31
CA ALA A 113 7.41 7.76 -2.93
C ALA A 113 8.49 7.20 -1.99
N VAL A 114 9.28 8.08 -1.36
CA VAL A 114 10.30 7.68 -0.37
C VAL A 114 9.66 6.99 0.83
N LEU A 115 8.58 7.56 1.40
CA LEU A 115 7.88 6.99 2.54
C LEU A 115 7.26 5.62 2.20
N ASN A 116 6.72 5.45 1.00
CA ASN A 116 6.16 4.16 0.55
C ASN A 116 7.26 3.10 0.40
N ILE A 117 8.44 3.45 -0.15
CA ILE A 117 9.58 2.52 -0.25
C ILE A 117 10.00 2.04 1.15
N ILE A 118 10.12 2.96 2.12
CA ILE A 118 10.44 2.60 3.51
C ILE A 118 9.33 1.73 4.11
N GLY A 119 8.06 2.09 3.88
CA GLY A 119 6.89 1.36 4.35
C GLY A 119 6.83 -0.08 3.83
N MET A 120 7.27 -0.34 2.60
CA MET A 120 7.33 -1.69 2.04
C MET A 120 8.26 -2.61 2.84
N LEU A 121 9.36 -2.08 3.37
CA LEU A 121 10.29 -2.85 4.19
C LEU A 121 9.72 -3.18 5.58
N GLY A 122 8.83 -2.31 6.10
CA GLY A 122 8.18 -2.47 7.41
C GLY A 122 6.83 -3.21 7.39
N ALA A 123 6.33 -3.64 6.23
CA ALA A 123 5.00 -4.21 6.07
C ALA A 123 4.92 -5.66 6.59
N SER A 124 4.58 -5.85 7.87
CA SER A 124 4.38 -7.18 8.48
C SER A 124 2.94 -7.42 8.94
N GLY A 125 2.23 -6.36 9.34
CA GLY A 125 0.91 -6.49 9.99
C GLY A 125 -0.14 -7.17 9.12
N ASN A 126 -0.20 -6.85 7.85
CA ASN A 126 -1.18 -7.44 6.91
C ASN A 126 -0.88 -8.93 6.65
N ILE A 127 0.39 -9.29 6.55
CA ILE A 127 0.84 -10.66 6.34
C ILE A 127 0.53 -11.51 7.56
N LEU A 128 0.79 -10.99 8.76
CA LEU A 128 0.47 -11.66 10.01
C LEU A 128 -1.02 -12.01 10.10
N LEU A 129 -1.90 -11.08 9.73
CA LEU A 129 -3.34 -11.25 9.87
C LEU A 129 -3.98 -12.09 8.75
N LEU A 130 -3.44 -12.06 7.53
CA LEU A 130 -4.03 -12.74 6.39
C LEU A 130 -3.48 -14.15 6.17
N THR A 131 -2.17 -14.31 6.15
CA THR A 131 -1.50 -15.55 5.72
C THR A 131 -0.56 -16.15 6.75
N GLU A 132 -0.23 -15.41 7.80
CA GLU A 132 0.78 -15.82 8.79
C GLU A 132 2.12 -16.21 8.13
N GLY A 133 2.49 -15.49 7.06
CA GLY A 133 3.69 -15.76 6.28
C GLY A 133 3.68 -17.06 5.46
N ARG A 134 2.55 -17.77 5.41
CA ARG A 134 2.40 -19.03 4.66
C ARG A 134 2.25 -18.74 3.15
N SER A 135 2.29 -19.79 2.36
CA SER A 135 2.00 -19.76 0.91
C SER A 135 2.88 -18.77 0.12
N GLY A 136 4.15 -18.60 0.52
CA GLY A 136 5.11 -17.74 -0.19
C GLY A 136 4.90 -16.24 0.03
N THR A 137 4.17 -15.83 1.07
CA THR A 137 3.92 -14.42 1.40
C THR A 137 4.84 -13.87 2.50
N THR A 138 5.83 -14.63 2.95
CA THR A 138 6.77 -14.20 3.98
C THR A 138 7.56 -12.97 3.53
N THR A 139 7.49 -11.90 4.30
CA THR A 139 8.36 -10.72 4.16
C THR A 139 9.44 -10.72 5.23
N LEU A 140 10.47 -9.90 5.00
CA LEU A 140 11.55 -9.75 5.96
C LEU A 140 11.06 -9.22 7.32
N SER A 141 10.12 -8.28 7.32
CA SER A 141 9.52 -7.76 8.55
C SER A 141 8.68 -8.79 9.30
N TYR A 142 7.96 -9.65 8.56
CA TYR A 142 7.23 -10.76 9.17
C TYR A 142 8.20 -11.78 9.76
N TRP A 143 9.31 -12.08 9.07
CA TRP A 143 10.35 -12.97 9.56
C TRP A 143 11.00 -12.42 10.84
N PHE A 144 11.23 -11.10 10.95
CA PHE A 144 11.70 -10.49 12.20
C PHE A 144 10.70 -10.69 13.35
N TYR A 145 9.42 -10.46 13.06
CA TYR A 145 8.35 -10.69 14.03
C TYR A 145 8.35 -12.15 14.52
N ASP A 146 8.42 -13.11 13.62
CA ASP A 146 8.43 -14.54 13.92
C ASP A 146 9.66 -14.93 14.78
N GLN A 147 10.84 -14.45 14.41
CA GLN A 147 12.08 -14.69 15.19
C GLN A 147 12.00 -14.12 16.60
N ILE A 148 11.40 -12.96 16.78
CA ILE A 148 11.30 -12.28 18.08
C ILE A 148 10.20 -12.93 18.93
N VAL A 149 8.99 -13.06 18.38
CA VAL A 149 7.80 -13.43 19.15
C VAL A 149 7.69 -14.93 19.34
N VAL A 150 7.99 -15.70 18.30
CA VAL A 150 7.90 -17.17 18.34
C VAL A 150 9.23 -17.80 18.72
N GLY A 151 10.32 -17.32 18.12
CA GLY A 151 11.66 -17.88 18.33
C GLY A 151 12.40 -17.36 19.58
N GLY A 152 11.95 -16.26 20.22
CA GLY A 152 12.63 -15.64 21.35
C GLY A 152 14.04 -15.12 21.03
N ASN A 153 14.38 -15.01 19.75
CA ASN A 153 15.69 -14.60 19.28
C ASN A 153 15.69 -13.11 18.92
N TYR A 154 16.31 -12.29 19.75
CA TYR A 154 16.38 -10.84 19.55
C TYR A 154 17.64 -10.39 18.81
N ASN A 155 18.72 -11.17 18.88
CA ASN A 155 20.04 -10.75 18.40
C ASN A 155 20.09 -10.67 16.87
N VAL A 156 19.58 -11.67 16.19
CA VAL A 156 19.59 -11.73 14.71
C VAL A 156 18.68 -10.67 14.09
N PRO A 157 17.39 -10.51 14.52
CA PRO A 157 16.54 -9.44 14.04
C PRO A 157 17.10 -8.03 14.31
N ALA A 158 17.73 -7.81 15.47
CA ALA A 158 18.35 -6.52 15.78
C ALA A 158 19.52 -6.20 14.83
N ALA A 159 20.42 -7.15 14.58
CA ALA A 159 21.50 -6.98 13.63
C ALA A 159 21.01 -6.74 12.21
N MET A 160 20.02 -7.50 11.78
CA MET A 160 19.40 -7.34 10.45
C MET A 160 18.64 -6.01 10.32
N GLY A 161 17.99 -5.54 11.39
CA GLY A 161 17.35 -4.23 11.43
C GLY A 161 18.33 -3.08 11.23
N LEU A 162 19.52 -3.16 11.86
CA LEU A 162 20.61 -2.20 11.65
C LEU A 162 21.12 -2.22 10.21
N LEU A 163 21.34 -3.40 9.64
CA LEU A 163 21.74 -3.54 8.23
C LEU A 163 20.69 -2.96 7.28
N MET A 164 19.40 -3.21 7.55
CA MET A 164 18.29 -2.64 6.77
C MET A 164 18.28 -1.12 6.84
N THR A 165 18.47 -0.54 8.03
CA THR A 165 18.55 0.91 8.20
C THR A 165 19.71 1.49 7.38
N LEU A 166 20.86 0.85 7.42
CA LEU A 166 22.06 1.26 6.69
C LEU A 166 21.85 1.18 5.17
N PHE A 167 21.11 0.16 4.72
CA PHE A 167 20.75 -0.02 3.31
C PHE A 167 19.70 0.97 2.83
N THR A 168 18.73 1.37 3.67
CA THR A 168 17.68 2.30 3.30
C THR A 168 18.12 3.76 3.33
N LEU A 169 19.10 4.13 4.16
CA LEU A 169 19.61 5.50 4.26
C LEU A 169 20.01 6.12 2.90
N PRO A 170 20.79 5.47 2.02
CA PRO A 170 21.14 6.02 0.72
C PRO A 170 19.91 6.26 -0.16
N PHE A 171 18.90 5.39 -0.13
CA PHE A 171 17.66 5.58 -0.90
C PHE A 171 16.88 6.81 -0.42
N VAL A 172 16.81 7.02 0.89
CA VAL A 172 16.19 8.21 1.48
C VAL A 172 16.95 9.47 1.08
N CYS A 173 18.29 9.45 1.16
CA CYS A 173 19.13 10.59 0.77
C CYS A 173 18.97 10.93 -0.71
N VAL A 174 18.98 9.94 -1.59
CA VAL A 174 18.78 10.12 -3.03
C VAL A 174 17.37 10.65 -3.32
N GLY A 175 16.34 10.05 -2.70
CA GLY A 175 14.96 10.51 -2.85
C GLY A 175 14.79 11.96 -2.42
N ARG A 176 15.36 12.33 -1.27
CA ARG A 176 15.32 13.70 -0.78
C ARG A 176 16.11 14.68 -1.66
N TRP A 177 17.26 14.24 -2.20
CA TRP A 177 18.02 15.05 -3.12
C TRP A 177 17.27 15.32 -4.44
N VAL A 178 16.59 14.33 -4.98
CA VAL A 178 15.73 14.48 -6.17
C VAL A 178 14.56 15.41 -5.87
N THR A 179 13.89 15.25 -4.72
CA THR A 179 12.74 16.11 -4.33
C THR A 179 13.13 17.57 -4.11
N ASN A 180 14.35 17.85 -3.65
CA ASN A 180 14.83 19.21 -3.45
C ASN A 180 15.26 19.92 -4.76
N LYS A 181 15.40 19.18 -5.86
CA LYS A 181 15.74 19.73 -7.18
C LYS A 181 14.52 20.04 -8.06
N ILE A 182 13.35 19.53 -7.69
CA ILE A 182 12.06 19.80 -8.31
C ILE A 182 11.39 21.00 -7.64
#